data_9575b19f838c1254ba1d0c971b98fe4c
#
_entry.id   9575b19f838c1254ba1d0c971b98fe4c
#
_cell.length_a   1.000
_cell.length_b   1.000
_cell.length_c   1.000
_cell.angle_alpha   90.00
_cell.angle_beta   90.00
_cell.angle_gamma   90.00
#
_symmetry.space_group_name_H-M   'P 1'
#
loop_
_entity.id
_entity.type
_entity.pdbx_description
1 polymer ?
#
loop_
_entity_poly.entity_id
_entity_poly.type
_entity_poly.pdbx_seq_one_letter_code
_entity_poly.pdbx_strand_id
1 'polypeptide(L)'
;MIYLVLGLVLFLGVHSISIIAPAWRDRTAARLGNAWRGLYSLISIAGFIVLIWGYGIARQNSVMLYAPPAWARYIAAVLMLPVFTLLLAAYLPGRLKGALKHPMLIGIMLWAVAHLIATGMLANVVLFGGFLAWAVADRISFTWRTQRPIPMAPSMKLNDGIAIVAGLALYVVFEHWLHVRWIGVQPLAM
;
A
#
# COMPACT_ATOMS: atom_id res chain seq x y z
N MET A 1 -12.61 -12.48 -10.54
CA MET A 1 -12.59 -12.27 -9.07
C MET A 1 -11.63 -13.22 -8.33
N ILE A 2 -11.61 -14.51 -8.64
CA ILE A 2 -10.79 -15.51 -7.91
C ILE A 2 -9.28 -15.18 -7.92
N TYR A 3 -8.72 -14.78 -9.05
CA TYR A 3 -7.29 -14.42 -9.15
C TYR A 3 -6.92 -13.17 -8.33
N LEU A 4 -7.84 -12.19 -8.23
CA LEU A 4 -7.67 -11.03 -7.34
C LEU A 4 -7.56 -11.47 -5.88
N VAL A 5 -8.48 -12.32 -5.42
CA VAL A 5 -8.48 -12.85 -4.06
C VAL A 5 -7.24 -13.70 -3.80
N LEU A 6 -6.84 -14.57 -4.73
CA LEU A 6 -5.60 -15.35 -4.62
C LEU A 6 -4.37 -14.45 -4.50
N GLY A 7 -4.27 -13.41 -5.32
CA GLY A 7 -3.18 -12.44 -5.25
C GLY A 7 -3.14 -11.70 -3.91
N LEU A 8 -4.30 -11.27 -3.41
CA LEU A 8 -4.41 -10.65 -2.07
C LEU A 8 -3.97 -11.62 -0.96
N VAL A 9 -4.45 -12.86 -0.99
CA VAL A 9 -4.10 -13.87 0.02
C VAL A 9 -2.60 -14.18 -0.02
N LEU A 10 -2.01 -14.33 -1.18
CA LEU A 10 -0.57 -14.56 -1.31
C LEU A 10 0.24 -13.35 -0.84
N PHE A 11 -0.08 -12.17 -1.35
CA PHE A 11 0.67 -10.96 -1.05
C PHE A 11 0.49 -10.51 0.40
N LEU A 12 -0.75 -10.27 0.83
CA LEU A 12 -1.02 -9.82 2.20
C LEU A 12 -0.82 -10.95 3.21
N GLY A 13 -1.02 -12.21 2.83
CA GLY A 13 -0.80 -13.38 3.68
C GLY A 13 0.64 -13.50 4.13
N VAL A 14 1.62 -13.42 3.19
CA VAL A 14 3.04 -13.46 3.57
C VAL A 14 3.44 -12.27 4.44
N HIS A 15 2.87 -11.09 4.20
CA HIS A 15 3.08 -9.90 5.03
C HIS A 15 2.43 -10.03 6.41
N SER A 16 1.32 -10.78 6.52
CA SER A 16 0.60 -11.03 7.77
C SER A 16 1.31 -12.01 8.71
N ILE A 17 2.30 -12.76 8.25
CA ILE A 17 3.10 -13.66 9.11
C ILE A 17 3.71 -12.89 10.28
N SER A 18 4.13 -11.65 10.05
CA SER A 18 4.66 -10.77 11.09
C SER A 18 3.62 -10.35 12.13
N ILE A 19 2.33 -10.36 11.78
CA ILE A 19 1.21 -10.00 12.65
C ILE A 19 0.77 -11.22 13.46
N ILE A 20 0.54 -12.34 12.74
CA ILE A 20 -0.12 -13.54 13.31
C ILE A 20 0.87 -14.41 14.07
N ALA A 21 2.09 -14.57 13.55
CA ALA A 21 3.09 -15.52 14.07
C ALA A 21 4.50 -14.88 14.17
N PRO A 22 4.68 -13.75 14.91
CA PRO A 22 5.95 -13.04 14.96
C PRO A 22 7.10 -13.91 15.47
N ALA A 23 6.90 -14.69 16.52
CA ALA A 23 7.92 -15.56 17.10
C ALA A 23 8.34 -16.71 16.16
N TRP A 24 7.40 -17.29 15.41
CA TRP A 24 7.71 -18.31 14.40
C TRP A 24 8.51 -17.67 13.24
N ARG A 25 8.07 -16.53 12.75
CA ARG A 25 8.77 -15.77 11.71
C ARG A 25 10.22 -15.47 12.10
N ASP A 26 10.46 -15.03 13.33
CA ASP A 26 11.79 -14.65 13.79
C ASP A 26 12.72 -15.86 13.96
N ARG A 27 12.20 -16.97 14.51
CA ARG A 27 12.95 -18.23 14.59
C ARG A 27 13.31 -18.77 13.20
N THR A 28 12.36 -18.74 12.26
CA THR A 28 12.58 -19.22 10.90
C THR A 28 13.57 -18.32 10.14
N ALA A 29 13.45 -17.01 10.30
CA ALA A 29 14.40 -16.06 9.71
C ALA A 29 15.83 -16.23 10.28
N ALA A 30 15.96 -16.49 11.56
CA ALA A 30 17.26 -16.76 12.20
C ALA A 30 17.89 -18.07 11.69
N ARG A 31 17.08 -19.10 11.45
CA ARG A 31 17.57 -20.39 10.91
C ARG A 31 17.98 -20.33 9.45
N LEU A 32 17.18 -19.67 8.61
CA LEU A 32 17.35 -19.65 7.15
C LEU A 32 18.21 -18.48 6.66
N GLY A 33 18.41 -17.44 7.47
CA GLY A 33 19.23 -16.28 7.10
C GLY A 33 18.77 -15.64 5.77
N ASN A 34 19.67 -15.59 4.79
CA ASN A 34 19.38 -14.99 3.49
C ASN A 34 18.34 -15.78 2.66
N ALA A 35 18.24 -17.10 2.86
CA ALA A 35 17.23 -17.91 2.18
C ALA A 35 15.80 -17.50 2.60
N TRP A 36 15.60 -17.09 3.86
CA TRP A 36 14.32 -16.51 4.31
C TRP A 36 13.95 -15.26 3.52
N ARG A 37 14.91 -14.35 3.35
CA ARG A 37 14.69 -13.11 2.57
C ARG A 37 14.33 -13.42 1.12
N GLY A 38 15.06 -14.36 0.51
CA GLY A 38 14.80 -14.80 -0.86
C GLY A 38 13.41 -15.40 -1.02
N LEU A 39 13.04 -16.34 -0.16
CA LEU A 39 11.73 -16.99 -0.19
C LEU A 39 10.59 -16.00 0.05
N TYR A 40 10.74 -15.14 1.06
CA TYR A 40 9.78 -14.09 1.36
C TYR A 40 9.56 -13.15 0.17
N SER A 41 10.67 -12.69 -0.45
CA SER A 41 10.61 -11.82 -1.63
C SER A 41 9.98 -12.50 -2.82
N LEU A 42 10.32 -13.77 -3.08
CA LEU A 42 9.75 -14.54 -4.19
C LEU A 42 8.23 -14.70 -4.05
N ILE A 43 7.75 -15.08 -2.87
CA ILE A 43 6.31 -15.23 -2.62
C ILE A 43 5.61 -13.87 -2.72
N SER A 44 6.22 -12.80 -2.18
CA SER A 44 5.67 -11.45 -2.26
C SER A 44 5.54 -10.97 -3.71
N ILE A 45 6.58 -11.17 -4.54
CA ILE A 45 6.58 -10.77 -5.95
C ILE A 45 5.56 -11.60 -6.73
N ALA A 46 5.54 -12.92 -6.54
CA ALA A 46 4.56 -13.78 -7.19
C ALA A 46 3.12 -13.38 -6.81
N GLY A 47 2.85 -13.15 -5.51
CA GLY A 47 1.56 -12.67 -5.03
C GLY A 47 1.19 -11.32 -5.63
N PHE A 48 2.13 -10.39 -5.74
CA PHE A 48 1.92 -9.07 -6.34
C PHE A 48 1.61 -9.15 -7.84
N ILE A 49 2.31 -10.01 -8.59
CA ILE A 49 2.03 -10.23 -10.02
C ILE A 49 0.61 -10.80 -10.20
N VAL A 50 0.26 -11.83 -9.43
CA VAL A 50 -1.09 -12.44 -9.47
C VAL A 50 -2.16 -11.43 -9.07
N LEU A 51 -1.87 -10.55 -8.09
CA LEU A 51 -2.76 -9.48 -7.65
C LEU A 51 -3.05 -8.48 -8.77
N ILE A 52 -2.00 -7.96 -9.43
CA ILE A 52 -2.15 -6.98 -10.54
C ILE A 52 -2.92 -7.62 -11.71
N TRP A 53 -2.52 -8.80 -12.12
CA TRP A 53 -3.18 -9.53 -13.20
C TRP A 53 -4.63 -9.86 -12.85
N GLY A 54 -4.85 -10.40 -11.65
CA GLY A 54 -6.18 -10.74 -11.14
C GLY A 54 -7.11 -9.53 -11.03
N TYR A 55 -6.58 -8.38 -10.60
CA TYR A 55 -7.32 -7.13 -10.58
C TYR A 55 -7.66 -6.65 -12.00
N GLY A 56 -6.71 -6.72 -12.93
CA GLY A 56 -6.94 -6.39 -14.34
C GLY A 56 -8.10 -7.15 -14.96
N ILE A 57 -8.23 -8.46 -14.66
CA ILE A 57 -9.34 -9.30 -15.10
C ILE A 57 -10.62 -8.96 -14.33
N ALA A 58 -10.54 -8.87 -13.00
CA ALA A 58 -11.72 -8.68 -12.14
C ALA A 58 -12.46 -7.38 -12.42
N ARG A 59 -11.74 -6.30 -12.78
CA ARG A 59 -12.35 -4.99 -13.04
C ARG A 59 -13.16 -4.92 -14.34
N GLN A 60 -12.89 -5.79 -15.32
CA GLN A 60 -13.57 -5.75 -16.64
C GLN A 60 -15.06 -6.05 -16.53
N ASN A 61 -15.45 -6.98 -15.64
CA ASN A 61 -16.83 -7.40 -15.42
C ASN A 61 -17.21 -7.26 -13.93
N SER A 62 -16.84 -6.16 -13.31
CA SER A 62 -17.08 -5.93 -11.88
C SER A 62 -18.47 -5.35 -11.65
N VAL A 63 -19.18 -5.91 -10.66
CA VAL A 63 -20.49 -5.41 -10.23
C VAL A 63 -20.30 -4.09 -9.46
N MET A 64 -21.17 -3.12 -9.70
CA MET A 64 -21.22 -1.88 -8.93
C MET A 64 -22.00 -2.13 -7.63
N LEU A 65 -21.36 -1.89 -6.50
CA LEU A 65 -21.97 -2.01 -5.16
C LEU A 65 -22.59 -0.69 -4.70
N TYR A 66 -21.96 0.43 -5.04
CA TYR A 66 -22.45 1.77 -4.79
C TYR A 66 -21.89 2.75 -5.85
N ALA A 67 -22.63 3.82 -6.11
CA ALA A 67 -22.25 4.89 -7.01
C ALA A 67 -21.75 6.10 -6.19
N PRO A 68 -20.44 6.41 -6.21
CA PRO A 68 -19.95 7.61 -5.52
C PRO A 68 -20.51 8.88 -6.17
N PRO A 69 -20.81 9.92 -5.36
CA PRO A 69 -21.19 11.21 -5.91
C PRO A 69 -20.00 11.86 -6.64
N ALA A 70 -20.28 12.72 -7.62
CA ALA A 70 -19.25 13.33 -8.48
C ALA A 70 -18.15 14.10 -7.70
N TRP A 71 -18.47 14.67 -6.55
CA TRP A 71 -17.49 15.36 -5.70
C TRP A 71 -16.51 14.42 -4.98
N ALA A 72 -16.84 13.13 -4.83
CA ALA A 72 -16.02 12.16 -4.10
C ALA A 72 -14.58 12.04 -4.65
N ARG A 73 -14.40 12.21 -5.97
CA ARG A 73 -13.08 12.22 -6.64
C ARG A 73 -12.17 13.34 -6.14
N TYR A 74 -12.71 14.51 -5.81
CA TYR A 74 -11.92 15.63 -5.29
C TYR A 74 -11.43 15.37 -3.87
N ILE A 75 -12.28 14.76 -3.03
CA ILE A 75 -11.85 14.29 -1.69
C ILE A 75 -10.76 13.22 -1.84
N ALA A 76 -10.94 12.27 -2.74
CA ALA A 76 -9.94 11.25 -3.00
C ALA A 76 -8.60 11.86 -3.44
N ALA A 77 -8.60 12.84 -4.36
CA ALA A 77 -7.40 13.53 -4.79
C ALA A 77 -6.68 14.25 -3.62
N VAL A 78 -7.43 14.91 -2.73
CA VAL A 78 -6.86 15.53 -1.52
C VAL A 78 -6.25 14.49 -0.58
N LEU A 79 -6.91 13.36 -0.35
CA LEU A 79 -6.38 12.27 0.47
C LEU A 79 -5.12 11.64 -0.14
N MET A 80 -5.02 11.62 -1.46
CA MET A 80 -3.86 11.08 -2.18
C MET A 80 -2.63 11.99 -2.12
N LEU A 81 -2.79 13.31 -1.90
CA LEU A 81 -1.68 14.27 -1.84
C LEU A 81 -0.50 13.83 -0.95
N PRO A 82 -0.70 13.43 0.31
CA PRO A 82 0.39 13.03 1.18
C PRO A 82 0.89 11.59 0.95
N VAL A 83 0.20 10.77 0.15
CA VAL A 83 0.49 9.32 0.07
C VAL A 83 1.92 9.04 -0.36
N PHE A 84 2.38 9.58 -1.48
CA PHE A 84 3.76 9.34 -1.94
C PHE A 84 4.81 9.92 -0.98
N THR A 85 4.54 11.08 -0.37
CA THR A 85 5.38 11.65 0.69
C THR A 85 5.52 10.68 1.87
N LEU A 86 4.42 10.08 2.32
CA LEU A 86 4.41 9.12 3.42
C LEU A 86 5.15 7.82 3.07
N LEU A 87 5.01 7.34 1.83
CA LEU A 87 5.76 6.18 1.34
C LEU A 87 7.26 6.44 1.33
N LEU A 88 7.70 7.62 0.85
CA LEU A 88 9.11 8.01 0.83
C LEU A 88 9.65 8.25 2.26
N ALA A 89 8.87 8.90 3.13
CA ALA A 89 9.24 9.13 4.53
C ALA A 89 9.46 7.84 5.32
N ALA A 90 8.90 6.70 4.88
CA ALA A 90 9.16 5.41 5.50
C ALA A 90 10.63 4.98 5.38
N TYR A 91 11.30 5.36 4.29
CA TYR A 91 12.68 5.00 3.98
C TYR A 91 13.67 6.15 4.17
N LEU A 92 13.18 7.39 4.29
CA LEU A 92 13.96 8.60 4.52
C LEU A 92 13.77 9.03 5.98
N PRO A 93 14.70 8.66 6.90
CA PRO A 93 14.54 8.98 8.31
C PRO A 93 14.65 10.51 8.55
N GLY A 94 13.60 11.07 9.12
CA GLY A 94 13.44 12.49 9.41
C GLY A 94 12.39 12.73 10.50
N ARG A 95 11.98 13.98 10.68
CA ARG A 95 10.94 14.38 11.64
C ARG A 95 9.59 13.76 11.33
N LEU A 96 9.22 13.68 10.02
CA LEU A 96 7.97 13.06 9.58
C LEU A 96 7.90 11.61 10.04
N LYS A 97 8.96 10.82 9.82
CA LYS A 97 9.01 9.44 10.28
C LYS A 97 8.94 9.33 11.79
N GLY A 98 9.66 10.19 12.50
CA GLY A 98 9.65 10.23 13.97
C GLY A 98 8.25 10.51 14.55
N ALA A 99 7.55 11.50 14.01
CA ALA A 99 6.23 11.91 14.45
C ALA A 99 5.16 10.86 14.13
N LEU A 100 5.17 10.31 12.92
CA LEU A 100 4.15 9.38 12.44
C LEU A 100 4.43 7.91 12.81
N LYS A 101 5.66 7.57 13.20
CA LYS A 101 6.16 6.22 13.53
C LYS A 101 6.06 5.22 12.37
N HIS A 102 4.90 5.13 11.72
CA HIS A 102 4.59 4.18 10.64
C HIS A 102 3.99 4.88 9.39
N PRO A 103 4.74 5.81 8.75
CA PRO A 103 4.21 6.63 7.65
C PRO A 103 3.74 5.78 6.47
N MET A 104 4.40 4.66 6.14
CA MET A 104 3.96 3.75 5.07
C MET A 104 2.55 3.22 5.32
N LEU A 105 2.22 2.76 6.52
CA LEU A 105 0.89 2.23 6.82
C LEU A 105 -0.18 3.32 6.73
N ILE A 106 0.14 4.53 7.20
CA ILE A 106 -0.75 5.69 7.07
C ILE A 106 -0.98 6.00 5.58
N GLY A 107 0.07 5.99 4.76
CA GLY A 107 -0.02 6.16 3.31
C GLY A 107 -0.92 5.11 2.64
N ILE A 108 -0.76 3.82 3.00
CA ILE A 108 -1.60 2.74 2.48
C ILE A 108 -3.07 2.91 2.91
N MET A 109 -3.32 3.29 4.17
CA MET A 109 -4.68 3.55 4.65
C MET A 109 -5.33 4.71 3.90
N LEU A 110 -4.63 5.83 3.73
CA LEU A 110 -5.14 6.99 2.96
C LEU A 110 -5.39 6.62 1.51
N TRP A 111 -4.48 5.90 0.85
CA TRP A 111 -4.63 5.41 -0.51
C TRP A 111 -5.88 4.53 -0.65
N ALA A 112 -6.06 3.57 0.26
CA ALA A 112 -7.19 2.66 0.21
C ALA A 112 -8.53 3.39 0.45
N VAL A 113 -8.59 4.27 1.45
CA VAL A 113 -9.79 5.09 1.74
C VAL A 113 -10.13 6.00 0.58
N ALA A 114 -9.14 6.68 -0.02
CA ALA A 114 -9.33 7.55 -1.18
C ALA A 114 -10.00 6.80 -2.34
N HIS A 115 -9.50 5.60 -2.65
CA HIS A 115 -10.08 4.79 -3.72
C HIS A 115 -11.45 4.22 -3.37
N LEU A 116 -11.69 3.81 -2.11
CA LEU A 116 -13.02 3.37 -1.67
C LEU A 116 -14.06 4.50 -1.74
N ILE A 117 -13.67 5.74 -1.49
CA ILE A 117 -14.55 6.90 -1.64
C ILE A 117 -14.83 7.18 -3.13
N ALA A 118 -13.82 7.01 -4.01
CA ALA A 118 -13.92 7.36 -5.43
C ALA A 118 -14.60 6.30 -6.30
N THR A 119 -14.68 5.04 -5.85
CA THR A 119 -15.22 3.95 -6.70
C THR A 119 -15.89 2.86 -5.87
N GLY A 120 -17.09 2.48 -6.28
CA GLY A 120 -17.91 1.43 -5.64
C GLY A 120 -17.97 0.10 -6.40
N MET A 121 -17.06 -0.16 -7.33
CA MET A 121 -16.99 -1.45 -8.04
C MET A 121 -16.46 -2.54 -7.11
N LEU A 122 -17.07 -3.72 -7.12
CA LEU A 122 -16.73 -4.86 -6.26
C LEU A 122 -15.22 -5.20 -6.29
N ALA A 123 -14.60 -5.21 -7.48
CA ALA A 123 -13.16 -5.48 -7.60
C ALA A 123 -12.31 -4.45 -6.83
N ASN A 124 -12.72 -3.18 -6.87
CA ASN A 124 -12.04 -2.11 -6.14
C ASN A 124 -12.28 -2.24 -4.63
N VAL A 125 -13.51 -2.53 -4.23
CA VAL A 125 -13.85 -2.72 -2.81
C VAL A 125 -13.07 -3.89 -2.21
N VAL A 126 -12.93 -5.00 -2.94
CA VAL A 126 -12.13 -6.15 -2.50
C VAL A 126 -10.65 -5.80 -2.42
N LEU A 127 -10.10 -5.11 -3.43
CA LEU A 127 -8.69 -4.72 -3.44
C LEU A 127 -8.37 -3.74 -2.31
N PHE A 128 -9.00 -2.56 -2.34
CA PHE A 128 -8.71 -1.48 -1.40
C PHE A 128 -9.17 -1.79 0.03
N GLY A 129 -10.30 -2.47 0.17
CA GLY A 129 -10.78 -2.96 1.47
C GLY A 129 -9.83 -3.98 2.10
N GLY A 130 -9.28 -4.90 1.30
CA GLY A 130 -8.27 -5.85 1.74
C GLY A 130 -6.99 -5.19 2.23
N PHE A 131 -6.47 -4.21 1.48
CA PHE A 131 -5.30 -3.44 1.90
C PHE A 131 -5.56 -2.57 3.13
N LEU A 132 -6.74 -1.95 3.22
CA LEU A 132 -7.14 -1.16 4.38
C LEU A 132 -7.21 -2.01 5.64
N ALA A 133 -7.91 -3.13 5.58
CA ALA A 133 -8.04 -4.06 6.69
C ALA A 133 -6.67 -4.58 7.15
N TRP A 134 -5.81 -4.96 6.19
CA TRP A 134 -4.45 -5.39 6.48
C TRP A 134 -3.61 -4.27 7.13
N ALA A 135 -3.62 -3.06 6.57
CA ALA A 135 -2.82 -1.94 7.09
C ALA A 135 -3.25 -1.53 8.51
N VAL A 136 -4.57 -1.56 8.79
CA VAL A 136 -5.11 -1.34 10.13
C VAL A 136 -4.66 -2.45 11.09
N ALA A 137 -4.80 -3.73 10.70
CA ALA A 137 -4.36 -4.86 11.50
C ALA A 137 -2.86 -4.80 11.79
N ASP A 138 -2.04 -4.48 10.78
CA ASP A 138 -0.59 -4.33 10.95
C ASP A 138 -0.25 -3.16 11.89
N ARG A 139 -0.94 -2.01 11.75
CA ARG A 139 -0.76 -0.86 12.63
C ARG A 139 -1.12 -1.18 14.08
N ILE A 140 -2.22 -1.90 14.31
CA ILE A 140 -2.66 -2.33 15.63
C ILE A 140 -1.66 -3.35 16.21
N SER A 141 -1.11 -4.24 15.39
CA SER A 141 -0.17 -5.28 15.86
C SER A 141 1.09 -4.72 16.53
N PHE A 142 1.47 -3.47 16.25
CA PHE A 142 2.60 -2.81 16.93
C PHE A 142 2.33 -2.49 18.41
N THR A 143 1.14 -2.71 18.91
CA THR A 143 0.85 -2.61 20.35
C THR A 143 1.38 -3.82 21.13
N TRP A 144 1.61 -4.97 20.46
CA TRP A 144 2.09 -6.21 21.10
C TRP A 144 3.33 -6.84 20.46
N ARG A 145 3.77 -6.38 19.27
CA ARG A 145 4.97 -6.92 18.62
C ARG A 145 6.09 -5.89 18.55
N THR A 146 7.32 -6.38 18.59
CA THR A 146 8.51 -5.54 18.39
C THR A 146 8.64 -5.11 16.95
N GLN A 147 8.87 -3.81 16.74
CA GLN A 147 9.18 -3.28 15.43
C GLN A 147 10.57 -3.73 14.98
N ARG A 148 10.64 -4.29 13.77
CA ARG A 148 11.90 -4.71 13.18
C ARG A 148 12.51 -3.57 12.37
N PRO A 149 13.85 -3.43 12.37
CA PRO A 149 14.51 -2.44 11.53
C PRO A 149 14.28 -2.77 10.06
N ILE A 150 13.98 -1.75 9.27
CA ILE A 150 13.93 -1.81 7.82
C ILE A 150 15.15 -1.10 7.24
N PRO A 151 15.65 -1.48 6.04
CA PRO A 151 16.67 -0.72 5.35
C PRO A 151 16.20 0.73 5.15
N MET A 152 17.05 1.68 5.50
CA MET A 152 16.78 3.11 5.42
C MET A 152 17.97 3.84 4.81
N ALA A 153 17.69 4.98 4.19
CA ALA A 153 18.72 5.93 3.79
C ALA A 153 19.43 6.52 5.03
N PRO A 154 20.64 7.06 4.88
CA PRO A 154 21.30 7.81 5.95
C PRO A 154 20.43 8.94 6.48
N SER A 155 20.51 9.19 7.80
CA SER A 155 19.78 10.30 8.41
C SER A 155 20.39 11.64 7.99
N MET A 156 19.60 12.48 7.32
CA MET A 156 19.98 13.82 6.88
C MET A 156 18.87 14.83 7.20
N LYS A 157 19.26 16.08 7.48
CA LYS A 157 18.29 17.17 7.74
C LYS A 157 17.34 17.44 6.56
N LEU A 158 17.77 17.10 5.34
CA LEU A 158 16.99 17.30 4.10
C LEU A 158 16.00 16.18 3.79
N ASN A 159 16.02 15.06 4.50
CA ASN A 159 15.19 13.90 4.19
C ASN A 159 13.69 14.23 4.14
N ASP A 160 13.20 15.04 5.07
CA ASP A 160 11.80 15.46 5.06
C ASP A 160 11.47 16.34 3.82
N GLY A 161 12.37 17.26 3.48
CA GLY A 161 12.24 18.10 2.27
C GLY A 161 12.24 17.25 1.00
N ILE A 162 13.15 16.29 0.90
CA ILE A 162 13.24 15.34 -0.22
C ILE A 162 11.94 14.52 -0.30
N ALA A 163 11.47 13.98 0.83
CA ALA A 163 10.23 13.19 0.86
C ALA A 163 9.01 14.01 0.39
N ILE A 164 8.91 15.27 0.82
CA ILE A 164 7.80 16.16 0.44
C ILE A 164 7.88 16.52 -1.04
N VAL A 165 9.01 17.05 -1.51
CA VAL A 165 9.15 17.52 -2.89
C VAL A 165 9.02 16.37 -3.89
N ALA A 166 9.74 15.26 -3.66
CA ALA A 166 9.66 14.09 -4.52
C ALA A 166 8.27 13.42 -4.42
N GLY A 167 7.66 13.37 -3.25
CA GLY A 167 6.32 12.82 -3.06
C GLY A 167 5.25 13.61 -3.81
N LEU A 168 5.29 14.93 -3.74
CA LEU A 168 4.37 15.79 -4.49
C LEU A 168 4.63 15.71 -6.01
N ALA A 169 5.87 15.67 -6.44
CA ALA A 169 6.21 15.46 -7.85
C ALA A 169 5.67 14.11 -8.36
N LEU A 170 5.86 13.02 -7.61
CA LEU A 170 5.30 11.72 -7.93
C LEU A 170 3.77 11.74 -7.96
N TYR A 171 3.12 12.44 -7.04
CA TYR A 171 1.66 12.61 -7.04
C TYR A 171 1.19 13.26 -8.34
N VAL A 172 1.79 14.40 -8.72
CA VAL A 172 1.42 15.12 -9.96
C VAL A 172 1.64 14.25 -11.19
N VAL A 173 2.80 13.60 -11.31
CA VAL A 173 3.11 12.72 -12.45
C VAL A 173 2.15 11.53 -12.50
N PHE A 174 1.84 10.93 -11.34
CA PHE A 174 0.95 9.78 -11.28
C PHE A 174 -0.49 10.17 -11.61
N GLU A 175 -0.99 11.26 -11.03
CA GLU A 175 -2.35 11.76 -11.24
C GLU A 175 -2.64 12.12 -12.71
N HIS A 176 -1.70 12.84 -13.36
CA HIS A 176 -1.93 13.38 -14.69
C HIS A 176 -1.50 12.45 -15.83
N TRP A 177 -0.61 11.53 -15.58
CA TRP A 177 -0.03 10.72 -16.66
C TRP A 177 0.00 9.23 -16.40
N LEU A 178 0.62 8.77 -15.28
CA LEU A 178 0.83 7.34 -15.05
C LEU A 178 -0.46 6.58 -14.75
N HIS A 179 -1.41 7.20 -14.05
CA HIS A 179 -2.68 6.58 -13.72
C HIS A 179 -3.48 6.25 -14.98
N VAL A 180 -3.54 7.17 -15.93
CA VAL A 180 -4.18 6.91 -17.25
C VAL A 180 -3.39 5.86 -18.03
N ARG A 181 -2.07 5.99 -18.07
CA ARG A 181 -1.21 5.11 -18.87
C ARG A 181 -1.23 3.65 -18.41
N TRP A 182 -1.26 3.42 -17.11
CA TRP A 182 -1.15 2.07 -16.52
C TRP A 182 -2.49 1.49 -16.08
N ILE A 183 -3.38 2.34 -15.59
CA ILE A 183 -4.68 1.92 -15.06
C ILE A 183 -5.80 2.17 -16.08
N GLY A 184 -5.61 3.09 -17.02
CA GLY A 184 -6.62 3.43 -18.04
C GLY A 184 -7.79 4.27 -17.50
N VAL A 185 -7.62 4.92 -16.35
CA VAL A 185 -8.62 5.80 -15.72
C VAL A 185 -7.97 7.15 -15.42
N GLN A 186 -8.64 8.24 -15.78
CA GLN A 186 -8.20 9.56 -15.37
C GLN A 186 -8.93 9.98 -14.09
N PRO A 187 -8.20 10.19 -12.98
CA PRO A 187 -8.83 10.37 -11.67
C PRO A 187 -9.74 11.60 -11.58
N LEU A 188 -9.33 12.72 -12.19
CA LEU A 188 -10.06 14.00 -12.17
C LEU A 188 -10.82 14.33 -13.46
N ALA A 189 -10.91 13.42 -14.45
CA ALA A 189 -11.70 13.65 -15.65
C ALA A 189 -13.19 13.87 -15.32
N MET A 190 -13.76 14.89 -15.95
CA MET A 190 -15.19 15.18 -15.90
C MET A 190 -15.97 14.18 -16.74
#